data_ad1e428aedccf4fbf27d9c8fbeba37ec
#
_entry.id   ad1e428aedccf4fbf27d9c8fbeba37ec
#
_cell.length_a   1.000
_cell.length_b   1.000
_cell.length_c   1.000
_cell.angle_alpha   90.00
_cell.angle_beta   90.00
_cell.angle_gamma   90.00
#
_symmetry.space_group_name_H-M   'P 1'
#
loop_
_entity.id
_entity.type
_entity.pdbx_description
1 polymer ?
#
loop_
_entity_poly.entity_id
_entity_poly.type
_entity_poly.pdbx_seq_one_letter_code
_entity_poly.pdbx_strand_id
1 'polypeptide(L)'
;LHPRVRRQRQMCIRDSYMGADATVYDEIDPAITSTFVGYDKLTNESEITVLTTEEEVVDALSEGDKGTVIVDETVFYATMGGQEGDKGVIKTSEGEFTVETTIKLKGGKIGHVGTMTKGMMKVGDTATMEVSPAYRADTCKNHSATHLLQKALRTVLGDHVEQKGSYVDPDRLRFDFTHFQSMTKEEIAKVEDIVNEKIAEAIPVVTDVMTIEEAKKTGAMALFGEKYGEKVRVVAMGDFSKEFCGGTHVANTANIRLFKIVSEAGVAAGVRRIEALTDKGVMKYYAELEKTIEEAAKAAKAEPVQLVKKIAAMNDEIKSLMSENEKLKAELANNALGDTAGDIKEVNGVKYIATKVDGVDMNELRNLGDKLKGEIGSGVVVIVSAQGCLLYTSDAADEL
;
A
#
# COMPACT_ATOMS: atom_id res chain seq x y z
N LEU A 1 18.18 -15.29 -4.82
CA LEU A 1 17.12 -14.30 -5.07
C LEU A 1 16.09 -14.37 -3.95
N HIS A 2 15.96 -13.28 -3.19
CA HIS A 2 15.15 -13.18 -1.98
C HIS A 2 13.65 -13.46 -2.27
N PRO A 3 12.90 -14.20 -1.42
CA PRO A 3 11.49 -14.56 -1.65
C PRO A 3 10.56 -13.37 -1.90
N ARG A 4 10.89 -12.18 -1.35
CA ARG A 4 10.17 -10.93 -1.62
C ARG A 4 10.24 -10.47 -3.09
N VAL A 5 11.40 -10.65 -3.74
CA VAL A 5 11.60 -10.26 -5.15
C VAL A 5 10.81 -11.17 -6.08
N ARG A 6 10.66 -12.46 -5.72
CA ARG A 6 9.85 -13.42 -6.49
C ARG A 6 8.34 -13.13 -6.39
N ARG A 7 7.85 -12.72 -5.20
CA ARG A 7 6.45 -12.28 -5.01
C ARG A 7 6.16 -10.97 -5.76
N GLN A 8 7.09 -10.02 -5.76
CA GLN A 8 6.92 -8.75 -6.49
C GLN A 8 6.96 -8.95 -8.03
N ARG A 9 7.83 -9.81 -8.55
CA ARG A 9 7.82 -10.17 -9.98
C ARG A 9 6.55 -10.92 -10.38
N GLN A 10 6.01 -11.79 -9.53
CA GLN A 10 4.73 -12.44 -9.77
C GLN A 10 3.54 -11.46 -9.67
N MET A 11 3.59 -10.44 -8.83
CA MET A 11 2.56 -9.38 -8.81
C MET A 11 2.60 -8.51 -10.08
N CYS A 12 3.78 -8.08 -10.53
CA CYS A 12 3.89 -7.29 -11.78
C CYS A 12 3.49 -8.09 -13.04
N ILE A 13 3.67 -9.41 -13.04
CA ILE A 13 3.22 -10.29 -14.14
C ILE A 13 1.71 -10.59 -14.02
N ARG A 14 1.15 -10.62 -12.80
CA ARG A 14 -0.29 -10.79 -12.59
C ARG A 14 -1.10 -9.56 -13.04
N ASP A 15 -0.56 -8.35 -12.95
CA ASP A 15 -1.23 -7.12 -13.38
C ASP A 15 -1.42 -7.01 -14.90
N SER A 16 -0.72 -7.81 -15.71
CA SER A 16 -0.86 -7.82 -17.17
C SER A 16 -1.64 -9.03 -17.73
N TYR A 17 -1.92 -10.05 -16.92
CA TYR A 17 -2.50 -11.31 -17.42
C TYR A 17 -3.27 -12.08 -16.34
N MET A 18 -4.32 -11.51 -15.77
CA MET A 18 -5.28 -12.30 -15.02
C MET A 18 -6.43 -12.71 -15.96
N GLY A 19 -6.38 -13.95 -16.44
CA GLY A 19 -7.52 -14.60 -17.02
C GLY A 19 -7.41 -15.11 -18.47
N ALA A 20 -6.27 -14.99 -19.14
CA ALA A 20 -6.15 -15.41 -20.54
C ALA A 20 -5.44 -16.76 -20.76
N ASP A 21 -5.13 -17.51 -19.71
CA ASP A 21 -4.51 -18.84 -19.83
C ASP A 21 -5.52 -19.99 -19.88
N ALA A 22 -6.81 -19.71 -19.88
CA ALA A 22 -7.80 -20.75 -20.09
C ALA A 22 -7.87 -21.08 -21.59
N THR A 23 -7.45 -22.27 -21.96
CA THR A 23 -7.52 -22.84 -23.34
C THR A 23 -8.94 -22.79 -23.90
N VAL A 24 -9.95 -22.77 -23.03
CA VAL A 24 -11.36 -22.68 -23.42
C VAL A 24 -11.68 -21.47 -24.31
N TYR A 25 -11.00 -20.33 -24.09
CA TYR A 25 -11.24 -19.12 -24.89
C TYR A 25 -10.65 -19.20 -26.30
N ASP A 26 -9.70 -20.11 -26.56
CA ASP A 26 -9.14 -20.37 -27.90
C ASP A 26 -10.10 -21.20 -28.78
N GLU A 27 -11.11 -21.87 -28.19
CA GLU A 27 -12.16 -22.62 -28.89
C GLU A 27 -13.29 -21.73 -29.41
N ILE A 28 -13.39 -20.49 -28.92
CA ILE A 28 -14.44 -19.54 -29.32
C ILE A 28 -14.19 -19.03 -30.75
N ASP A 29 -15.23 -19.04 -31.58
CA ASP A 29 -15.16 -18.54 -32.94
C ASP A 29 -14.48 -17.16 -33.03
N PRO A 30 -13.38 -17.05 -33.82
CA PRO A 30 -12.67 -15.79 -34.00
C PRO A 30 -13.52 -14.65 -34.57
N ALA A 31 -14.62 -14.94 -35.26
CA ALA A 31 -15.53 -13.95 -35.83
C ALA A 31 -16.37 -13.20 -34.75
N ILE A 32 -16.54 -13.81 -33.58
CA ILE A 32 -17.26 -13.19 -32.46
C ILE A 32 -16.43 -12.06 -31.89
N THR A 33 -17.05 -10.89 -31.71
CA THR A 33 -16.46 -9.69 -31.11
C THR A 33 -17.43 -9.07 -30.14
N SER A 34 -16.96 -8.22 -29.22
CA SER A 34 -17.82 -7.46 -28.32
C SER A 34 -17.55 -5.95 -28.47
N THR A 35 -18.61 -5.16 -28.47
CA THR A 35 -18.52 -3.70 -28.51
C THR A 35 -18.79 -3.12 -27.13
N PHE A 36 -17.87 -2.30 -26.62
CA PHE A 36 -18.08 -1.58 -25.37
C PHE A 36 -18.90 -0.31 -25.61
N VAL A 37 -20.04 -0.20 -24.94
CA VAL A 37 -21.00 0.93 -25.06
C VAL A 37 -21.27 1.62 -23.72
N GLY A 38 -20.44 1.35 -22.69
CA GLY A 38 -20.65 1.74 -21.30
C GLY A 38 -19.96 3.03 -20.84
N TYR A 39 -19.60 3.96 -21.75
CA TYR A 39 -19.05 5.25 -21.32
C TYR A 39 -20.11 6.15 -20.69
N ASP A 40 -21.33 6.17 -21.25
CA ASP A 40 -22.40 7.09 -20.86
C ASP A 40 -23.58 6.39 -20.21
N LYS A 41 -23.60 5.07 -20.16
CA LYS A 41 -24.69 4.26 -19.59
C LYS A 41 -24.14 3.09 -18.77
N LEU A 42 -24.91 2.68 -17.75
CA LEU A 42 -24.58 1.55 -16.86
C LEU A 42 -25.45 0.33 -17.11
N THR A 43 -26.43 0.44 -17.99
CA THR A 43 -27.34 -0.64 -18.36
C THR A 43 -27.49 -0.75 -19.87
N ASN A 44 -27.65 -1.97 -20.36
CA ASN A 44 -27.89 -2.26 -21.77
C ASN A 44 -28.59 -3.62 -21.91
N GLU A 45 -29.34 -3.81 -22.99
CA GLU A 45 -29.79 -5.12 -23.41
C GLU A 45 -28.88 -5.64 -24.53
N SER A 46 -28.52 -6.92 -24.49
CA SER A 46 -27.68 -7.56 -25.50
C SER A 46 -27.98 -9.05 -25.58
N GLU A 47 -27.66 -9.65 -26.71
CA GLU A 47 -27.76 -11.10 -26.89
C GLU A 47 -26.54 -11.81 -26.34
N ILE A 48 -26.75 -12.94 -25.65
CA ILE A 48 -25.68 -13.84 -25.20
C ILE A 48 -25.16 -14.60 -26.40
N THR A 49 -23.92 -14.37 -26.80
CA THR A 49 -23.29 -15.00 -27.96
C THR A 49 -22.49 -16.25 -27.61
N VAL A 50 -21.87 -16.27 -26.41
CA VAL A 50 -21.09 -17.42 -25.93
C VAL A 50 -21.22 -17.56 -24.43
N LEU A 51 -21.31 -18.77 -23.96
CA LEU A 51 -21.18 -19.21 -22.58
C LEU A 51 -20.02 -20.18 -22.42
N THR A 52 -19.25 -20.06 -21.36
CA THR A 52 -18.23 -21.07 -21.02
C THR A 52 -18.30 -21.41 -19.54
N THR A 53 -17.95 -22.63 -19.19
CA THR A 53 -17.48 -22.94 -17.83
C THR A 53 -15.97 -22.59 -17.72
N GLU A 54 -15.31 -23.04 -16.67
CA GLU A 54 -13.84 -22.93 -16.57
C GLU A 54 -13.11 -23.88 -17.54
N GLU A 55 -13.77 -24.90 -18.05
CA GLU A 55 -13.17 -26.01 -18.82
C GLU A 55 -13.62 -26.07 -20.27
N GLU A 56 -14.87 -25.68 -20.61
CA GLU A 56 -15.46 -25.86 -21.94
C GLU A 56 -16.45 -24.76 -22.33
N VAL A 57 -16.68 -24.63 -23.64
CA VAL A 57 -17.77 -23.81 -24.20
C VAL A 57 -19.07 -24.60 -24.08
N VAL A 58 -20.13 -23.94 -23.57
CA VAL A 58 -21.41 -24.59 -23.27
C VAL A 58 -22.58 -23.82 -23.86
N ASP A 59 -23.71 -24.51 -24.08
CA ASP A 59 -24.94 -23.86 -24.57
C ASP A 59 -25.75 -23.20 -23.43
N ALA A 60 -25.51 -23.58 -22.18
CA ALA A 60 -26.22 -23.05 -21.02
C ALA A 60 -25.38 -23.11 -19.77
N LEU A 61 -25.63 -22.14 -18.84
CA LEU A 61 -25.13 -22.14 -17.46
C LEU A 61 -26.31 -22.25 -16.49
N SER A 62 -26.16 -23.08 -15.47
CA SER A 62 -27.16 -23.32 -14.42
C SER A 62 -26.73 -22.74 -13.09
N GLU A 63 -27.67 -22.60 -12.16
CA GLU A 63 -27.39 -22.09 -10.81
C GLU A 63 -26.22 -22.82 -10.12
N GLY A 64 -25.26 -22.06 -9.65
CA GLY A 64 -24.02 -22.53 -9.03
C GLY A 64 -22.84 -22.66 -10.00
N ASP A 65 -23.06 -22.65 -11.32
CA ASP A 65 -21.99 -22.75 -12.30
C ASP A 65 -21.15 -21.46 -12.29
N LYS A 66 -19.83 -21.65 -12.34
CA LYS A 66 -18.86 -20.60 -12.61
C LYS A 66 -18.49 -20.60 -14.08
N GLY A 67 -18.37 -19.42 -14.66
CA GLY A 67 -18.05 -19.35 -16.07
C GLY A 67 -17.91 -17.93 -16.60
N THR A 68 -17.99 -17.81 -17.92
CA THR A 68 -17.87 -16.54 -18.62
C THR A 68 -19.05 -16.36 -19.58
N VAL A 69 -19.65 -15.18 -19.50
CA VAL A 69 -20.69 -14.74 -20.43
C VAL A 69 -20.07 -13.76 -21.41
N ILE A 70 -20.27 -13.96 -22.72
CA ILE A 70 -19.87 -13.05 -23.80
C ILE A 70 -21.11 -12.59 -24.54
N VAL A 71 -21.19 -11.30 -24.84
CA VAL A 71 -22.30 -10.64 -25.51
C VAL A 71 -21.79 -9.76 -26.66
N ASP A 72 -22.68 -9.36 -27.57
CA ASP A 72 -22.35 -8.47 -28.69
C ASP A 72 -22.00 -7.06 -28.22
N GLU A 73 -22.86 -6.47 -27.39
CA GLU A 73 -22.67 -5.13 -26.83
C GLU A 73 -22.67 -5.18 -25.31
N THR A 74 -21.67 -4.59 -24.68
CA THR A 74 -21.57 -4.57 -23.23
C THR A 74 -21.33 -3.17 -22.67
N VAL A 75 -21.94 -2.91 -21.49
CA VAL A 75 -21.67 -1.73 -20.68
C VAL A 75 -20.55 -1.96 -19.66
N PHE A 76 -20.04 -3.19 -19.54
CA PHE A 76 -18.97 -3.53 -18.63
C PHE A 76 -17.60 -3.20 -19.23
N TYR A 77 -16.84 -2.35 -18.56
CA TYR A 77 -15.45 -2.06 -18.93
C TYR A 77 -14.57 -3.25 -18.61
N ALA A 78 -13.85 -3.75 -19.59
CA ALA A 78 -12.89 -4.83 -19.39
C ALA A 78 -11.56 -4.30 -18.84
N THR A 79 -10.90 -5.05 -17.98
CA THR A 79 -9.57 -4.72 -17.44
C THR A 79 -8.61 -4.36 -18.56
N MET A 80 -8.18 -3.10 -18.60
CA MET A 80 -7.30 -2.56 -19.62
C MET A 80 -6.69 -1.22 -19.16
N GLY A 81 -5.47 -0.91 -19.60
CA GLY A 81 -4.83 0.40 -19.34
C GLY A 81 -4.61 0.69 -17.86
N GLY A 82 -4.49 -0.34 -17.02
CA GLY A 82 -4.33 -0.21 -15.57
C GLY A 82 -5.64 -0.01 -14.79
N GLN A 83 -6.80 0.12 -15.47
CA GLN A 83 -8.09 0.14 -14.80
C GLN A 83 -8.63 -1.28 -14.65
N GLU A 84 -9.10 -1.63 -13.45
CA GLU A 84 -9.78 -2.89 -13.16
C GLU A 84 -11.15 -2.98 -13.87
N GLY A 85 -11.53 -4.21 -14.26
CA GLY A 85 -12.79 -4.48 -14.94
C GLY A 85 -13.99 -4.28 -14.02
N ASP A 86 -15.11 -3.90 -14.62
CA ASP A 86 -16.35 -3.70 -13.89
C ASP A 86 -16.93 -4.98 -13.30
N LYS A 87 -17.74 -4.78 -12.27
CA LYS A 87 -18.57 -5.78 -11.60
C LYS A 87 -20.04 -5.40 -11.74
N GLY A 88 -20.90 -6.39 -11.61
CA GLY A 88 -22.34 -6.15 -11.69
C GLY A 88 -23.14 -7.42 -11.88
N VAL A 89 -24.24 -7.34 -12.61
CA VAL A 89 -25.17 -8.45 -12.80
C VAL A 89 -25.62 -8.51 -14.25
N ILE A 90 -25.78 -9.73 -14.77
CA ILE A 90 -26.40 -10.01 -16.07
C ILE A 90 -27.69 -10.80 -15.78
N LYS A 91 -28.80 -10.33 -16.31
CA LYS A 91 -30.12 -10.93 -16.06
C LYS A 91 -30.81 -11.34 -17.38
N THR A 92 -31.38 -12.52 -17.39
CA THR A 92 -32.33 -12.97 -18.41
C THR A 92 -33.70 -13.15 -17.78
N SER A 93 -34.69 -13.56 -18.57
CA SER A 93 -36.02 -13.91 -18.05
C SER A 93 -35.98 -15.11 -17.08
N GLU A 94 -34.97 -15.99 -17.19
CA GLU A 94 -34.89 -17.28 -16.48
C GLU A 94 -33.74 -17.33 -15.47
N GLY A 95 -32.83 -16.34 -15.46
CA GLY A 95 -31.65 -16.44 -14.61
C GLY A 95 -30.94 -15.13 -14.31
N GLU A 96 -30.03 -15.22 -13.33
CA GLU A 96 -29.18 -14.12 -12.88
C GLU A 96 -27.74 -14.59 -12.70
N PHE A 97 -26.81 -13.89 -13.36
CA PHE A 97 -25.38 -14.12 -13.29
C PHE A 97 -24.67 -12.95 -12.63
N THR A 98 -23.93 -13.20 -11.56
CA THR A 98 -23.13 -12.19 -10.88
C THR A 98 -21.77 -12.08 -11.53
N VAL A 99 -21.44 -10.90 -12.08
CA VAL A 99 -20.13 -10.61 -12.70
C VAL A 99 -19.15 -10.18 -11.61
N GLU A 100 -18.13 -10.97 -11.41
CA GLU A 100 -17.07 -10.74 -10.43
C GLU A 100 -15.91 -9.93 -11.01
N THR A 101 -15.65 -10.10 -12.32
CA THR A 101 -14.68 -9.30 -13.08
C THR A 101 -15.00 -9.33 -14.57
N THR A 102 -14.53 -8.32 -15.29
CA THR A 102 -14.67 -8.23 -16.73
C THR A 102 -13.29 -8.18 -17.37
N ILE A 103 -13.01 -9.06 -18.31
CA ILE A 103 -11.69 -9.27 -18.92
C ILE A 103 -11.73 -9.06 -20.43
N LYS A 104 -10.61 -8.63 -21.00
CA LYS A 104 -10.43 -8.55 -22.44
C LYS A 104 -9.84 -9.84 -22.95
N LEU A 105 -10.53 -10.49 -23.90
CA LEU A 105 -10.11 -11.71 -24.55
C LEU A 105 -9.50 -11.42 -25.93
N LYS A 106 -8.81 -12.41 -26.48
CA LYS A 106 -8.26 -12.35 -27.86
C LYS A 106 -9.38 -12.12 -28.89
N GLY A 107 -9.08 -11.41 -29.98
CA GLY A 107 -10.03 -11.16 -31.07
C GLY A 107 -11.10 -10.11 -30.75
N GLY A 108 -10.89 -9.25 -29.74
CA GLY A 108 -11.81 -8.16 -29.42
C GLY A 108 -13.04 -8.57 -28.63
N LYS A 109 -13.06 -9.75 -28.03
CA LYS A 109 -14.12 -10.24 -27.16
C LYS A 109 -13.97 -9.65 -25.77
N ILE A 110 -15.11 -9.46 -25.07
CA ILE A 110 -15.17 -9.07 -23.66
C ILE A 110 -15.87 -10.18 -22.88
N GLY A 111 -15.14 -10.79 -21.94
CA GLY A 111 -15.64 -11.86 -21.08
C GLY A 111 -16.08 -11.33 -19.72
N HIS A 112 -17.31 -11.64 -19.35
CA HIS A 112 -17.86 -11.35 -18.02
C HIS A 112 -17.71 -12.60 -17.17
N VAL A 113 -16.69 -12.63 -16.31
CA VAL A 113 -16.36 -13.79 -15.47
C VAL A 113 -17.11 -13.71 -14.15
N GLY A 114 -17.73 -14.81 -13.74
CA GLY A 114 -18.50 -14.82 -12.49
C GLY A 114 -19.23 -16.12 -12.24
N THR A 115 -20.36 -16.02 -11.53
CA THR A 115 -21.13 -17.18 -11.05
C THR A 115 -22.60 -17.01 -11.37
N MET A 116 -23.24 -18.07 -11.84
CA MET A 116 -24.67 -18.15 -11.99
C MET A 116 -25.34 -18.24 -10.63
N THR A 117 -26.02 -17.17 -10.21
CA THR A 117 -26.57 -17.06 -8.86
C THR A 117 -28.00 -17.50 -8.73
N LYS A 118 -28.78 -17.51 -9.83
CA LYS A 118 -30.16 -17.99 -9.88
C LYS A 118 -30.52 -18.52 -11.26
N GLY A 119 -31.26 -19.61 -11.28
CA GLY A 119 -31.89 -20.14 -12.47
C GLY A 119 -30.93 -20.61 -13.55
N MET A 120 -31.13 -20.21 -14.81
CA MET A 120 -30.37 -20.67 -15.96
C MET A 120 -30.25 -19.58 -17.04
N MET A 121 -29.15 -19.60 -17.80
CA MET A 121 -28.95 -18.78 -19.02
C MET A 121 -28.55 -19.67 -20.19
N LYS A 122 -28.94 -19.28 -21.40
CA LYS A 122 -28.61 -19.97 -22.62
C LYS A 122 -28.02 -19.02 -23.66
N VAL A 123 -27.24 -19.56 -24.56
CA VAL A 123 -26.80 -18.85 -25.77
C VAL A 123 -28.05 -18.46 -26.59
N GLY A 124 -28.08 -17.21 -27.06
CA GLY A 124 -29.24 -16.64 -27.77
C GLY A 124 -30.27 -15.94 -26.86
N ASP A 125 -30.13 -16.04 -25.53
CA ASP A 125 -30.99 -15.29 -24.62
C ASP A 125 -30.71 -13.79 -24.73
N THR A 126 -31.77 -12.97 -24.64
CA THR A 126 -31.63 -11.54 -24.42
C THR A 126 -31.34 -11.28 -22.95
N ALA A 127 -30.20 -10.65 -22.68
CA ALA A 127 -29.75 -10.34 -21.33
C ALA A 127 -29.75 -8.84 -21.06
N THR A 128 -30.23 -8.43 -19.89
CA THR A 128 -30.05 -7.08 -19.35
C THR A 128 -28.74 -7.03 -18.57
N MET A 129 -27.83 -6.18 -19.03
CA MET A 129 -26.53 -5.93 -18.44
C MET A 129 -26.65 -4.78 -17.44
N GLU A 130 -26.22 -4.96 -16.19
CA GLU A 130 -26.27 -3.95 -15.13
C GLU A 130 -24.91 -3.84 -14.44
N VAL A 131 -24.16 -2.79 -14.73
CA VAL A 131 -22.89 -2.49 -14.02
C VAL A 131 -23.19 -1.96 -12.63
N SER A 132 -22.43 -2.37 -11.63
CA SER A 132 -22.51 -1.81 -10.27
C SER A 132 -22.22 -0.29 -10.27
N PRO A 133 -23.21 0.59 -10.01
CA PRO A 133 -22.99 2.03 -10.10
C PRO A 133 -21.94 2.55 -9.12
N ALA A 134 -21.92 2.00 -7.90
CA ALA A 134 -20.99 2.42 -6.87
C ALA A 134 -19.54 2.02 -7.24
N TYR A 135 -19.34 0.79 -7.72
CA TYR A 135 -18.04 0.27 -8.15
C TYR A 135 -17.46 1.13 -9.29
N ARG A 136 -18.23 1.35 -10.36
CA ARG A 136 -17.85 2.18 -11.49
C ARG A 136 -17.57 3.63 -11.07
N ALA A 137 -18.43 4.24 -10.24
CA ALA A 137 -18.24 5.61 -9.80
C ALA A 137 -16.95 5.80 -9.01
N ASP A 138 -16.64 4.90 -8.08
CA ASP A 138 -15.42 4.98 -7.27
C ASP A 138 -14.16 4.70 -8.12
N THR A 139 -14.22 3.76 -9.06
CA THR A 139 -13.16 3.54 -10.07
C THR A 139 -12.92 4.78 -10.94
N CYS A 140 -13.99 5.44 -11.44
CA CYS A 140 -13.89 6.68 -12.24
C CYS A 140 -13.22 7.81 -11.46
N LYS A 141 -13.50 7.95 -10.15
CA LYS A 141 -12.85 8.95 -9.29
C LYS A 141 -11.35 8.72 -9.21
N ASN A 142 -10.95 7.49 -8.92
CA ASN A 142 -9.55 7.10 -8.82
C ASN A 142 -8.81 7.24 -10.16
N HIS A 143 -9.45 6.86 -11.28
CA HIS A 143 -8.85 7.02 -12.60
C HIS A 143 -8.68 8.49 -12.98
N SER A 144 -9.68 9.32 -12.77
CA SER A 144 -9.59 10.75 -13.06
C SER A 144 -8.58 11.45 -12.17
N ALA A 145 -8.49 11.07 -10.88
CA ALA A 145 -7.46 11.56 -9.98
C ALA A 145 -6.04 11.17 -10.43
N THR A 146 -5.87 10.01 -11.09
CA THR A 146 -4.56 9.59 -11.64
C THR A 146 -4.05 10.55 -12.69
N HIS A 147 -4.92 11.07 -13.58
CA HIS A 147 -4.56 12.07 -14.58
C HIS A 147 -4.15 13.41 -13.93
N LEU A 148 -4.91 13.87 -12.92
CA LEU A 148 -4.54 15.06 -12.16
C LEU A 148 -3.21 14.88 -11.43
N LEU A 149 -2.99 13.71 -10.81
CA LEU A 149 -1.75 13.35 -10.13
C LEU A 149 -0.55 13.36 -11.07
N GLN A 150 -0.65 12.75 -12.25
CA GLN A 150 0.42 12.74 -13.24
C GLN A 150 0.85 14.15 -13.62
N LYS A 151 -0.11 15.03 -13.90
CA LYS A 151 0.19 16.43 -14.25
C LYS A 151 0.76 17.22 -13.07
N ALA A 152 0.24 17.02 -11.87
CA ALA A 152 0.75 17.64 -10.64
C ALA A 152 2.21 17.22 -10.35
N LEU A 153 2.53 15.92 -10.48
CA LEU A 153 3.89 15.41 -10.34
C LEU A 153 4.86 16.06 -11.34
N ARG A 154 4.47 16.17 -12.61
CA ARG A 154 5.28 16.88 -13.62
C ARG A 154 5.47 18.35 -13.29
N THR A 155 4.44 18.99 -12.73
CA THR A 155 4.51 20.40 -12.34
C THR A 155 5.48 20.63 -11.17
N VAL A 156 5.53 19.72 -10.21
CA VAL A 156 6.35 19.84 -8.98
C VAL A 156 7.77 19.33 -9.19
N LEU A 157 7.91 18.16 -9.84
CA LEU A 157 9.20 17.46 -9.96
C LEU A 157 9.90 17.70 -11.29
N GLY A 158 9.16 18.08 -12.33
CA GLY A 158 9.70 18.36 -13.65
C GLY A 158 9.28 17.37 -14.75
N ASP A 159 9.66 17.71 -15.99
CA ASP A 159 9.22 17.00 -17.19
C ASP A 159 9.78 15.58 -17.37
N HIS A 160 10.77 15.18 -16.58
CA HIS A 160 11.31 13.81 -16.58
C HIS A 160 10.33 12.79 -15.96
N VAL A 161 9.26 13.25 -15.30
CA VAL A 161 8.23 12.38 -14.77
C VAL A 161 7.42 11.76 -15.91
N GLU A 162 7.56 10.46 -16.08
CA GLU A 162 6.84 9.64 -17.05
C GLU A 162 6.18 8.47 -16.34
N GLN A 163 4.97 8.09 -16.75
CA GLN A 163 4.31 6.90 -16.26
C GLN A 163 5.09 5.63 -16.62
N LYS A 164 5.32 4.77 -15.66
CA LYS A 164 5.91 3.41 -15.82
C LYS A 164 4.92 2.31 -15.49
N GLY A 165 3.83 2.62 -14.82
CA GLY A 165 2.73 1.74 -14.51
C GLY A 165 1.60 2.50 -13.85
N SER A 166 0.38 1.96 -13.97
CA SER A 166 -0.81 2.47 -13.31
C SER A 166 -1.69 1.30 -12.91
N TYR A 167 -2.40 1.45 -11.81
CA TYR A 167 -3.46 0.54 -11.40
C TYR A 167 -4.54 1.32 -10.68
N VAL A 168 -5.78 1.09 -11.07
CA VAL A 168 -6.94 1.80 -10.56
C VAL A 168 -8.06 0.81 -10.30
N ASP A 169 -8.53 0.78 -9.06
CA ASP A 169 -9.70 0.06 -8.58
C ASP A 169 -10.62 0.99 -7.79
N PRO A 170 -11.78 0.53 -7.25
CA PRO A 170 -12.65 1.37 -6.44
C PRO A 170 -12.05 1.88 -5.14
N ASP A 171 -11.08 1.13 -4.58
CA ASP A 171 -10.54 1.41 -3.26
C ASP A 171 -9.38 2.41 -3.31
N ARG A 172 -8.56 2.36 -4.39
CA ARG A 172 -7.34 3.16 -4.51
C ARG A 172 -6.88 3.35 -5.94
N LEU A 173 -5.93 4.24 -6.12
CA LEU A 173 -5.08 4.32 -7.30
C LEU A 173 -3.62 4.07 -6.92
N ARG A 174 -2.86 3.51 -7.87
CA ARG A 174 -1.42 3.31 -7.81
C ARG A 174 -0.81 3.89 -9.07
N PHE A 175 0.23 4.70 -8.91
CA PHE A 175 0.93 5.35 -10.01
C PHE A 175 2.44 5.17 -9.88
N ASP A 176 3.06 4.50 -10.85
CA ASP A 176 4.49 4.27 -10.93
C ASP A 176 5.09 5.24 -11.95
N PHE A 177 6.12 5.99 -11.57
CA PHE A 177 6.69 7.04 -12.40
C PHE A 177 8.21 7.15 -12.28
N THR A 178 8.85 7.74 -13.28
CA THR A 178 10.29 7.99 -13.27
C THR A 178 10.66 9.13 -12.33
N HIS A 179 11.45 8.81 -11.31
CA HIS A 179 12.08 9.80 -10.45
C HIS A 179 13.22 9.13 -9.65
N PHE A 180 14.35 9.83 -9.46
CA PHE A 180 15.55 9.22 -8.90
C PHE A 180 15.64 9.28 -7.39
N GLN A 181 14.95 10.22 -6.75
CA GLN A 181 15.00 10.48 -5.31
C GLN A 181 13.66 10.21 -4.66
N SER A 182 13.66 10.00 -3.33
CA SER A 182 12.41 10.02 -2.56
C SER A 182 11.84 11.43 -2.56
N MET A 183 10.54 11.53 -2.71
CA MET A 183 9.86 12.81 -2.58
C MET A 183 9.94 13.30 -1.13
N THR A 184 10.15 14.60 -0.96
CA THR A 184 10.07 15.25 0.35
C THR A 184 8.60 15.38 0.78
N LYS A 185 8.38 15.60 2.08
CA LYS A 185 7.02 15.84 2.59
C LYS A 185 6.39 17.08 1.98
N GLU A 186 7.20 18.10 1.70
CA GLU A 186 6.80 19.36 1.08
C GLU A 186 6.38 19.17 -0.38
N GLU A 187 7.11 18.34 -1.14
CA GLU A 187 6.76 17.98 -2.51
C GLU A 187 5.46 17.18 -2.57
N ILE A 188 5.30 16.20 -1.67
CA ILE A 188 4.06 15.41 -1.57
C ILE A 188 2.87 16.32 -1.24
N ALA A 189 3.01 17.20 -0.24
CA ALA A 189 1.97 18.16 0.14
C ALA A 189 1.59 19.07 -1.04
N LYS A 190 2.58 19.61 -1.75
CA LYS A 190 2.36 20.47 -2.91
C LYS A 190 1.63 19.73 -4.06
N VAL A 191 1.96 18.46 -4.30
CA VAL A 191 1.24 17.64 -5.29
C VAL A 191 -0.21 17.42 -4.87
N GLU A 192 -0.46 17.09 -3.58
CA GLU A 192 -1.81 16.95 -3.03
C GLU A 192 -2.61 18.25 -3.16
N ASP A 193 -2.01 19.39 -2.82
CA ASP A 193 -2.65 20.71 -2.91
C ASP A 193 -3.07 21.01 -4.35
N ILE A 194 -2.19 20.81 -5.33
CA ILE A 194 -2.51 21.02 -6.75
C ILE A 194 -3.68 20.12 -7.18
N VAL A 195 -3.66 18.82 -6.84
CA VAL A 195 -4.74 17.90 -7.23
C VAL A 195 -6.06 18.32 -6.59
N ASN A 196 -6.07 18.65 -5.29
CA ASN A 196 -7.28 19.08 -4.60
C ASN A 196 -7.78 20.45 -5.08
N GLU A 197 -6.90 21.37 -5.49
CA GLU A 197 -7.27 22.62 -6.14
C GLU A 197 -8.00 22.36 -7.45
N LYS A 198 -7.51 21.47 -8.31
CA LYS A 198 -8.15 21.10 -9.59
C LYS A 198 -9.47 20.35 -9.37
N ILE A 199 -9.63 19.63 -8.28
CA ILE A 199 -10.90 19.04 -7.85
C ILE A 199 -11.89 20.16 -7.48
N ALA A 200 -11.45 21.14 -6.68
CA ALA A 200 -12.27 22.26 -6.21
C ALA A 200 -12.70 23.21 -7.35
N GLU A 201 -11.88 23.35 -8.40
CA GLU A 201 -12.21 24.13 -9.60
C GLU A 201 -13.39 23.58 -10.39
N ALA A 202 -13.84 22.35 -10.11
CA ALA A 202 -14.98 21.71 -10.75
C ALA A 202 -14.89 21.70 -12.29
N ILE A 203 -13.74 21.29 -12.82
CA ILE A 203 -13.43 21.29 -14.24
C ILE A 203 -14.25 20.21 -14.97
N PRO A 204 -14.99 20.52 -16.04
CA PRO A 204 -15.62 19.51 -16.88
C PRO A 204 -14.59 18.57 -17.49
N VAL A 205 -14.87 17.26 -17.44
CA VAL A 205 -14.06 16.24 -18.09
C VAL A 205 -14.64 15.96 -19.46
N VAL A 206 -13.92 16.38 -20.50
CA VAL A 206 -14.38 16.25 -21.88
C VAL A 206 -13.61 15.13 -22.56
N THR A 207 -14.31 14.36 -23.36
CA THR A 207 -13.72 13.25 -24.12
C THR A 207 -14.05 13.39 -25.59
N ASP A 208 -13.00 13.41 -26.40
CA ASP A 208 -13.10 13.48 -27.87
C ASP A 208 -12.44 12.26 -28.51
N VAL A 209 -13.06 11.73 -29.56
CA VAL A 209 -12.50 10.66 -30.38
C VAL A 209 -12.01 11.27 -31.70
N MET A 210 -10.70 11.16 -31.94
CA MET A 210 -10.06 11.76 -33.09
C MET A 210 -8.93 10.90 -33.65
N THR A 211 -8.35 11.26 -34.78
CA THR A 211 -7.18 10.58 -35.32
C THR A 211 -5.96 10.85 -34.43
N ILE A 212 -4.95 9.95 -34.45
CA ILE A 212 -3.69 10.15 -33.71
C ILE A 212 -3.01 11.49 -34.12
N GLU A 213 -3.07 11.85 -35.40
CA GLU A 213 -2.46 13.09 -35.89
C GLU A 213 -3.14 14.34 -35.33
N GLU A 214 -4.46 14.35 -35.28
CA GLU A 214 -5.25 15.40 -34.63
C GLU A 214 -4.96 15.47 -33.14
N ALA A 215 -4.97 14.34 -32.46
CA ALA A 215 -4.72 14.25 -31.03
C ALA A 215 -3.32 14.79 -30.64
N LYS A 216 -2.29 14.49 -31.40
CA LYS A 216 -0.94 15.05 -31.20
C LYS A 216 -0.91 16.57 -31.33
N LYS A 217 -1.71 17.14 -32.23
CA LYS A 217 -1.78 18.62 -32.44
C LYS A 217 -2.45 19.31 -31.22
N THR A 218 -3.29 18.63 -30.45
CA THR A 218 -3.90 19.19 -29.23
C THR A 218 -2.91 19.28 -28.06
N GLY A 219 -1.70 18.72 -28.19
CA GLY A 219 -0.73 18.61 -27.10
C GLY A 219 -1.05 17.49 -26.10
N ALA A 220 -1.98 16.60 -26.42
CA ALA A 220 -2.34 15.47 -25.57
C ALA A 220 -1.18 14.49 -25.43
N MET A 221 -0.94 14.05 -24.17
CA MET A 221 0.10 13.07 -23.86
C MET A 221 -0.36 11.67 -24.25
N ALA A 222 0.50 10.96 -25.01
CA ALA A 222 0.36 9.54 -25.28
C ALA A 222 1.17 8.73 -24.25
N LEU A 223 0.64 7.62 -23.75
CA LEU A 223 1.39 6.71 -22.89
C LEU A 223 2.44 5.96 -23.74
N PHE A 224 3.66 5.87 -23.21
CA PHE A 224 4.76 5.18 -23.88
C PHE A 224 4.48 3.66 -23.91
N GLY A 225 4.57 3.06 -25.11
CA GLY A 225 4.51 1.61 -25.31
C GLY A 225 3.13 1.04 -25.65
N GLU A 226 2.07 1.83 -25.65
CA GLU A 226 0.76 1.39 -26.12
C GLU A 226 0.65 1.44 -27.66
N LYS A 227 0.04 0.42 -28.23
CA LYS A 227 -0.31 0.39 -29.65
C LYS A 227 -1.70 1.00 -29.84
N TYR A 228 -1.75 2.19 -30.38
CA TYR A 228 -2.99 2.88 -30.69
C TYR A 228 -3.52 2.48 -32.07
N GLY A 229 -4.84 2.35 -32.22
CA GLY A 229 -5.51 2.23 -33.52
C GLY A 229 -5.49 3.54 -34.30
N GLU A 230 -6.19 3.60 -35.45
CA GLU A 230 -6.29 4.82 -36.27
C GLU A 230 -6.95 5.98 -35.52
N LYS A 231 -7.86 5.69 -34.60
CA LYS A 231 -8.55 6.66 -33.74
C LYS A 231 -8.19 6.43 -32.28
N VAL A 232 -8.04 7.52 -31.54
CA VAL A 232 -7.74 7.54 -30.11
C VAL A 232 -8.77 8.39 -29.38
N ARG A 233 -9.03 8.00 -28.14
CA ARG A 233 -9.85 8.76 -27.22
C ARG A 233 -8.95 9.68 -26.41
N VAL A 234 -9.21 10.99 -26.46
CA VAL A 234 -8.50 12.03 -25.70
C VAL A 234 -9.40 12.48 -24.56
N VAL A 235 -8.90 12.37 -23.35
CA VAL A 235 -9.58 12.86 -22.14
C VAL A 235 -8.94 14.15 -21.71
N ALA A 236 -9.71 15.22 -21.61
CA ALA A 236 -9.27 16.56 -21.23
C ALA A 236 -9.95 17.03 -19.95
N MET A 237 -9.18 17.55 -19.02
CA MET A 237 -9.62 18.25 -17.82
C MET A 237 -9.19 19.72 -17.92
N GLY A 238 -9.96 20.49 -18.70
CA GLY A 238 -9.60 21.84 -19.11
C GLY A 238 -8.24 21.87 -19.86
N ASP A 239 -7.45 22.88 -19.55
CA ASP A 239 -6.07 22.98 -20.08
C ASP A 239 -5.04 22.34 -19.13
N PHE A 240 -5.46 21.84 -17.98
CA PHE A 240 -4.55 21.27 -16.98
C PHE A 240 -4.02 19.89 -17.40
N SER A 241 -4.90 18.97 -17.83
CA SER A 241 -4.50 17.62 -18.26
C SER A 241 -5.21 17.24 -19.55
N LYS A 242 -4.44 16.73 -20.55
CA LYS A 242 -4.95 16.17 -21.81
C LYS A 242 -4.16 14.92 -22.13
N GLU A 243 -4.82 13.74 -22.12
CA GLU A 243 -4.14 12.46 -22.25
C GLU A 243 -4.93 11.49 -23.13
N PHE A 244 -4.20 10.59 -23.81
CA PHE A 244 -4.82 9.47 -24.51
C PHE A 244 -5.28 8.45 -23.46
N CYS A 245 -6.58 8.23 -23.34
CA CYS A 245 -7.11 7.31 -22.34
C CYS A 245 -8.39 6.62 -22.80
N GLY A 246 -8.40 5.29 -22.79
CA GLY A 246 -9.56 4.46 -23.06
C GLY A 246 -10.42 4.15 -21.84
N GLY A 247 -10.04 4.59 -20.65
CA GLY A 247 -10.72 4.29 -19.40
C GLY A 247 -12.00 5.09 -19.15
N THR A 248 -12.65 4.80 -18.03
CA THR A 248 -13.85 5.51 -17.59
C THR A 248 -13.49 6.61 -16.60
N HIS A 249 -14.18 7.75 -16.72
CA HIS A 249 -13.87 8.95 -15.95
C HIS A 249 -15.13 9.58 -15.35
N VAL A 250 -14.91 10.47 -14.36
CA VAL A 250 -15.98 11.34 -13.85
C VAL A 250 -16.35 12.40 -14.89
N ALA A 251 -17.58 12.88 -14.87
CA ALA A 251 -18.01 13.97 -15.77
C ALA A 251 -17.43 15.33 -15.37
N ASN A 252 -17.05 15.49 -14.10
CA ASN A 252 -16.49 16.74 -13.56
C ASN A 252 -15.50 16.40 -12.44
N THR A 253 -14.39 17.15 -12.36
CA THR A 253 -13.35 16.89 -11.34
C THR A 253 -13.88 17.00 -9.90
N ALA A 254 -14.90 17.83 -9.64
CA ALA A 254 -15.55 17.90 -8.32
C ALA A 254 -16.15 16.57 -7.85
N ASN A 255 -16.50 15.66 -8.78
CA ASN A 255 -17.01 14.33 -8.43
C ASN A 255 -15.96 13.45 -7.75
N ILE A 256 -14.65 13.76 -7.87
CA ILE A 256 -13.56 13.09 -7.16
C ILE A 256 -13.62 13.38 -5.66
N ARG A 257 -14.11 14.56 -5.27
CA ARG A 257 -14.29 15.12 -3.92
C ARG A 257 -13.01 15.43 -3.19
N LEU A 258 -12.29 14.42 -2.72
CA LEU A 258 -11.02 14.55 -1.99
C LEU A 258 -9.97 13.63 -2.56
N PHE A 259 -8.72 14.03 -2.46
CA PHE A 259 -7.55 13.25 -2.86
C PHE A 259 -6.50 13.24 -1.75
N LYS A 260 -5.91 12.07 -1.44
CA LYS A 260 -4.86 11.92 -0.45
C LYS A 260 -3.82 10.89 -0.89
N ILE A 261 -2.54 11.28 -0.90
CA ILE A 261 -1.41 10.35 -1.05
C ILE A 261 -1.19 9.64 0.29
N VAL A 262 -1.23 8.32 0.30
CA VAL A 262 -1.04 7.52 1.53
C VAL A 262 0.33 6.87 1.60
N SER A 263 0.99 6.66 0.45
CA SER A 263 2.35 6.15 0.42
C SER A 263 3.13 6.66 -0.78
N GLU A 264 4.44 6.80 -0.60
CA GLU A 264 5.43 7.06 -1.64
C GLU A 264 6.66 6.19 -1.37
N ALA A 265 7.09 5.37 -2.34
CA ALA A 265 8.19 4.43 -2.17
C ALA A 265 8.94 4.14 -3.48
N GLY A 266 10.21 3.73 -3.39
CA GLY A 266 10.96 3.19 -4.52
C GLY A 266 10.56 1.76 -4.84
N VAL A 267 10.32 1.43 -6.11
CA VAL A 267 9.97 0.08 -6.56
C VAL A 267 11.02 -0.54 -7.47
N ALA A 268 11.77 0.31 -8.19
CA ALA A 268 12.91 -0.09 -9.02
C ALA A 268 13.91 1.07 -9.10
N ALA A 269 15.07 0.85 -9.71
CA ALA A 269 16.04 1.91 -9.95
C ALA A 269 15.42 3.00 -10.83
N GLY A 270 15.35 4.23 -10.30
CA GLY A 270 14.77 5.38 -10.99
C GLY A 270 13.25 5.35 -11.15
N VAL A 271 12.54 4.46 -10.45
CA VAL A 271 11.08 4.37 -10.48
C VAL A 271 10.50 4.48 -9.08
N ARG A 272 9.61 5.43 -8.89
CA ARG A 272 8.85 5.68 -7.66
C ARG A 272 7.40 5.26 -7.82
N ARG A 273 6.78 4.86 -6.74
CA ARG A 273 5.35 4.48 -6.65
C ARG A 273 4.64 5.37 -5.67
N ILE A 274 3.51 5.91 -6.09
CA ILE A 274 2.54 6.56 -5.23
C ILE A 274 1.29 5.66 -5.15
N GLU A 275 0.76 5.52 -3.93
CA GLU A 275 -0.60 5.04 -3.70
C GLU A 275 -1.42 6.19 -3.10
N ALA A 276 -2.62 6.37 -3.65
CA ALA A 276 -3.51 7.45 -3.21
C ALA A 276 -4.97 6.99 -3.17
N LEU A 277 -5.76 7.74 -2.44
CA LEU A 277 -7.18 7.50 -2.18
C LEU A 277 -8.00 8.70 -2.64
N THR A 278 -9.27 8.44 -2.95
CA THR A 278 -10.26 9.50 -3.24
C THR A 278 -11.51 9.33 -2.37
N ASP A 279 -12.29 10.41 -2.24
CA ASP A 279 -13.63 10.45 -1.61
C ASP A 279 -13.72 9.67 -0.28
N LYS A 280 -14.54 8.63 -0.25
CA LYS A 280 -14.79 7.78 0.94
C LYS A 280 -13.51 7.12 1.47
N GLY A 281 -12.58 6.76 0.57
CA GLY A 281 -11.29 6.18 0.96
C GLY A 281 -10.48 7.15 1.82
N VAL A 282 -10.47 8.45 1.48
CA VAL A 282 -9.82 9.50 2.27
C VAL A 282 -10.48 9.67 3.63
N MET A 283 -11.82 9.69 3.67
CA MET A 283 -12.56 9.81 4.94
C MET A 283 -12.29 8.63 5.87
N LYS A 284 -12.30 7.40 5.32
CA LYS A 284 -11.95 6.20 6.08
C LYS A 284 -10.53 6.25 6.62
N TYR A 285 -9.56 6.68 5.81
CA TYR A 285 -8.17 6.83 6.22
C TYR A 285 -8.03 7.81 7.40
N TYR A 286 -8.70 8.96 7.36
CA TYR A 286 -8.66 9.91 8.48
C TYR A 286 -9.36 9.39 9.72
N ALA A 287 -10.49 8.69 9.59
CA ALA A 287 -11.17 8.06 10.72
C ALA A 287 -10.30 6.99 11.41
N GLU A 288 -9.54 6.20 10.66
CA GLU A 288 -8.58 5.22 11.21
C GLU A 288 -7.41 5.91 11.92
N LEU A 289 -6.90 7.03 11.37
CA LEU A 289 -5.87 7.84 12.05
C LEU A 289 -6.40 8.45 13.36
N GLU A 290 -7.59 9.01 13.35
CA GLU A 290 -8.24 9.58 14.54
C GLU A 290 -8.38 8.52 15.64
N LYS A 291 -8.92 7.35 15.29
CA LYS A 291 -9.01 6.21 16.20
C LYS A 291 -7.65 5.81 16.79
N THR A 292 -6.61 5.75 15.94
CA THR A 292 -5.25 5.42 16.40
C THR A 292 -4.72 6.45 17.39
N ILE A 293 -4.98 7.73 17.16
CA ILE A 293 -4.59 8.82 18.08
C ILE A 293 -5.35 8.71 19.39
N GLU A 294 -6.65 8.41 19.37
CA GLU A 294 -7.46 8.19 20.57
C GLU A 294 -6.96 6.99 21.40
N GLU A 295 -6.67 5.86 20.74
CA GLU A 295 -6.12 4.67 21.39
C GLU A 295 -4.75 4.95 22.02
N ALA A 296 -3.86 5.67 21.32
CA ALA A 296 -2.56 6.09 21.84
C ALA A 296 -2.70 7.05 23.04
N ALA A 297 -3.62 8.00 22.98
CA ALA A 297 -3.90 8.92 24.07
C ALA A 297 -4.43 8.17 25.31
N LYS A 298 -5.35 7.23 25.13
CA LYS A 298 -5.85 6.37 26.20
C LYS A 298 -4.74 5.53 26.83
N ALA A 299 -3.84 4.94 26.03
CA ALA A 299 -2.68 4.19 26.55
C ALA A 299 -1.73 5.07 27.37
N ALA A 300 -1.52 6.31 26.96
CA ALA A 300 -0.70 7.31 27.66
C ALA A 300 -1.45 7.97 28.83
N LYS A 301 -2.73 7.65 29.08
CA LYS A 301 -3.61 8.31 30.07
C LYS A 301 -3.64 9.82 29.88
N ALA A 302 -3.88 10.28 28.66
CA ALA A 302 -3.93 11.68 28.28
C ALA A 302 -5.11 11.95 27.31
N GLU A 303 -5.51 13.20 27.17
CA GLU A 303 -6.38 13.63 26.09
C GLU A 303 -5.57 13.72 24.77
N PRO A 304 -6.18 13.45 23.58
CA PRO A 304 -5.50 13.48 22.29
C PRO A 304 -4.65 14.75 22.07
N VAL A 305 -5.19 15.91 22.43
CA VAL A 305 -4.50 17.22 22.28
C VAL A 305 -3.25 17.32 23.17
N GLN A 306 -3.20 16.57 24.26
CA GLN A 306 -2.08 16.59 25.23
C GLN A 306 -1.10 15.41 25.02
N LEU A 307 -1.36 14.53 24.08
CA LEU A 307 -0.62 13.28 23.88
C LEU A 307 0.89 13.49 23.73
N VAL A 308 1.30 14.43 22.87
CA VAL A 308 2.72 14.73 22.61
C VAL A 308 3.41 15.22 23.89
N LYS A 309 2.76 16.14 24.63
CA LYS A 309 3.29 16.65 25.89
C LYS A 309 3.39 15.56 26.97
N LYS A 310 2.40 14.67 27.03
CA LYS A 310 2.40 13.54 27.98
C LYS A 310 3.53 12.56 27.67
N ILE A 311 3.71 12.19 26.40
CA ILE A 311 4.81 11.30 25.96
C ILE A 311 6.17 11.92 26.30
N ALA A 312 6.36 13.23 26.05
CA ALA A 312 7.60 13.92 26.40
C ALA A 312 7.87 13.84 27.92
N ALA A 313 6.86 14.14 28.74
CA ALA A 313 6.98 14.04 30.20
C ALA A 313 7.30 12.62 30.69
N MET A 314 6.66 11.59 30.10
CA MET A 314 6.95 10.19 30.41
C MET A 314 8.40 9.80 30.05
N ASN A 315 8.92 10.29 28.93
CA ASN A 315 10.32 10.05 28.54
C ASN A 315 11.30 10.72 29.52
N ASP A 316 11.00 11.91 29.98
CA ASP A 316 11.83 12.62 30.97
C ASP A 316 11.79 11.92 32.34
N GLU A 317 10.62 11.43 32.77
CA GLU A 317 10.44 10.62 33.97
C GLU A 317 11.25 9.31 33.90
N ILE A 318 11.17 8.59 32.76
CA ILE A 318 11.96 7.39 32.54
C ILE A 318 13.45 7.67 32.66
N LYS A 319 13.97 8.73 32.03
CA LYS A 319 15.39 9.13 32.17
C LYS A 319 15.76 9.43 33.62
N SER A 320 14.90 10.13 34.35
CA SER A 320 15.12 10.43 35.76
C SER A 320 15.17 9.18 36.63
N LEU A 321 14.21 8.27 36.43
CA LEU A 321 14.13 6.99 37.16
C LEU A 321 15.32 6.07 36.83
N MET A 322 15.79 6.06 35.56
CA MET A 322 17.00 5.31 35.18
C MET A 322 18.22 5.87 35.91
N SER A 323 18.40 7.21 35.94
CA SER A 323 19.52 7.86 36.66
C SER A 323 19.45 7.61 38.18
N GLU A 324 18.26 7.67 38.79
CA GLU A 324 18.05 7.35 40.18
C GLU A 324 18.36 5.89 40.49
N ASN A 325 17.90 4.97 39.64
CA ASN A 325 18.18 3.54 39.78
C ASN A 325 19.70 3.26 39.75
N GLU A 326 20.44 3.89 38.81
CA GLU A 326 21.91 3.79 38.78
C GLU A 326 22.58 4.33 40.06
N LYS A 327 22.11 5.45 40.58
CA LYS A 327 22.60 5.99 41.85
C LYS A 327 22.34 5.08 43.04
N LEU A 328 21.10 4.55 43.12
CA LEU A 328 20.72 3.64 44.23
C LEU A 328 21.50 2.33 44.15
N LYS A 329 21.75 1.80 42.95
CA LYS A 329 22.62 0.63 42.78
C LYS A 329 24.05 0.90 43.24
N ALA A 330 24.62 2.06 42.86
CA ALA A 330 25.96 2.48 43.29
C ALA A 330 26.04 2.65 44.81
N GLU A 331 25.01 3.22 45.43
CA GLU A 331 24.94 3.36 46.88
C GLU A 331 24.84 2.01 47.60
N LEU A 332 24.01 1.08 47.09
CA LEU A 332 23.91 -0.27 47.62
C LEU A 332 25.25 -1.02 47.52
N ALA A 333 25.93 -0.90 46.38
CA ALA A 333 27.24 -1.49 46.19
C ALA A 333 28.29 -0.91 47.14
N ASN A 334 28.29 0.42 47.36
CA ASN A 334 29.17 1.08 48.31
C ASN A 334 28.86 0.70 49.78
N ASN A 335 27.62 0.56 50.17
CA ASN A 335 27.22 0.15 51.51
C ASN A 335 27.61 -1.31 51.80
N ALA A 336 27.48 -2.21 50.79
CA ALA A 336 27.95 -3.58 50.91
C ALA A 336 29.47 -3.68 51.12
N LEU A 337 30.23 -2.69 50.65
CA LEU A 337 31.69 -2.58 50.93
C LEU A 337 32.01 -2.10 52.33
N GLY A 338 31.17 -1.19 52.90
CA GLY A 338 31.42 -0.60 54.23
C GLY A 338 31.57 -1.64 55.35
N ASP A 339 30.86 -2.78 55.24
CA ASP A 339 30.97 -3.92 56.19
C ASP A 339 32.17 -4.82 55.93
N THR A 340 32.81 -4.77 54.77
CA THR A 340 33.85 -5.70 54.33
C THR A 340 35.27 -5.06 54.21
N ALA A 341 35.37 -3.73 54.19
CA ALA A 341 36.66 -3.04 54.12
C ALA A 341 37.60 -3.28 55.33
N GLY A 342 37.09 -3.93 56.40
CA GLY A 342 37.86 -4.28 57.58
C GLY A 342 38.70 -5.59 57.53
N ASP A 343 38.55 -6.39 56.51
CA ASP A 343 39.14 -7.75 56.43
C ASP A 343 40.29 -7.88 55.42
N ILE A 344 41.22 -6.91 55.46
CA ILE A 344 42.52 -7.13 54.77
C ILE A 344 43.30 -8.22 55.49
N LYS A 345 43.46 -9.36 54.83
CA LYS A 345 44.23 -10.51 55.33
C LYS A 345 45.59 -10.56 54.66
N GLU A 346 46.60 -11.14 55.36
CA GLU A 346 47.91 -11.30 54.83
C GLU A 346 48.36 -12.77 54.92
N VAL A 347 48.86 -13.32 53.83
CA VAL A 347 49.42 -14.67 53.78
C VAL A 347 50.75 -14.62 53.02
N ASN A 348 51.82 -15.08 53.66
CA ASN A 348 53.17 -15.10 53.09
C ASN A 348 53.68 -13.73 52.58
N GLY A 349 53.26 -12.63 53.22
CA GLY A 349 53.64 -11.27 52.82
C GLY A 349 52.78 -10.66 51.70
N VAL A 350 51.76 -11.37 51.23
CA VAL A 350 50.81 -10.85 50.23
C VAL A 350 49.46 -10.51 50.92
N LYS A 351 49.04 -9.29 50.77
CA LYS A 351 47.74 -8.83 51.25
C LYS A 351 46.62 -9.30 50.27
N TYR A 352 45.49 -9.69 50.82
CA TYR A 352 44.32 -10.03 50.01
C TYR A 352 43.00 -9.62 50.66
N ILE A 353 42.06 -9.31 49.83
CA ILE A 353 40.64 -9.10 50.18
C ILE A 353 39.82 -10.13 49.41
N ALA A 354 38.98 -10.88 50.12
CA ALA A 354 38.00 -11.78 49.51
C ALA A 354 36.60 -11.45 50.08
N THR A 355 35.71 -10.97 49.23
CA THR A 355 34.41 -10.54 49.67
C THR A 355 33.29 -11.00 48.73
N LYS A 356 32.12 -11.22 49.31
CA LYS A 356 30.90 -11.50 48.56
C LYS A 356 29.98 -10.27 48.68
N VAL A 357 29.49 -9.80 47.52
CA VAL A 357 28.48 -8.74 47.44
C VAL A 357 27.27 -9.27 46.69
N ASP A 358 26.04 -9.03 47.19
CA ASP A 358 24.85 -9.53 46.56
C ASP A 358 24.17 -8.45 45.71
N GLY A 359 23.60 -8.81 44.54
CA GLY A 359 22.81 -7.93 43.69
C GLY A 359 23.59 -6.91 42.85
N VAL A 360 24.92 -7.10 42.69
CA VAL A 360 25.83 -6.20 41.95
C VAL A 360 26.13 -6.79 40.57
N ASP A 361 26.00 -6.02 39.51
CA ASP A 361 26.29 -6.45 38.16
C ASP A 361 27.83 -6.40 37.82
N MET A 362 28.20 -6.87 36.62
CA MET A 362 29.59 -6.98 36.22
C MET A 362 30.32 -5.62 36.15
N ASN A 363 29.65 -4.54 35.76
CA ASN A 363 30.26 -3.21 35.68
C ASN A 363 30.49 -2.63 37.08
N GLU A 364 29.52 -2.83 37.94
CA GLU A 364 29.57 -2.45 39.35
C GLU A 364 30.67 -3.24 40.10
N LEU A 365 30.80 -4.56 39.80
CA LEU A 365 31.91 -5.40 40.34
C LEU A 365 33.30 -4.88 39.92
N ARG A 366 33.46 -4.44 38.67
CA ARG A 366 34.71 -3.83 38.22
C ARG A 366 35.03 -2.54 38.97
N ASN A 367 34.05 -1.65 39.09
CA ASN A 367 34.23 -0.40 39.83
C ASN A 367 34.60 -0.65 41.31
N LEU A 368 33.98 -1.66 41.93
CA LEU A 368 34.28 -2.09 43.27
C LEU A 368 35.70 -2.69 43.39
N GLY A 369 36.11 -3.51 42.41
CA GLY A 369 37.44 -4.06 42.31
C GLY A 369 38.51 -2.97 42.23
N ASP A 370 38.32 -1.98 41.37
CA ASP A 370 39.25 -0.85 41.24
C ASP A 370 39.36 -0.02 42.54
N LYS A 371 38.25 0.16 43.25
CA LYS A 371 38.25 0.88 44.55
C LYS A 371 39.01 0.09 45.61
N LEU A 372 38.73 -1.19 45.80
CA LEU A 372 39.42 -2.05 46.77
C LEU A 372 40.93 -2.24 46.42
N LYS A 373 41.26 -2.27 45.10
CA LYS A 373 42.64 -2.27 44.65
C LYS A 373 43.40 -1.00 45.09
N GLY A 374 42.74 0.15 44.98
CA GLY A 374 43.29 1.44 45.49
C GLY A 374 43.52 1.42 46.99
N GLU A 375 42.66 0.75 47.78
CA GLU A 375 42.76 0.68 49.26
C GLU A 375 43.87 -0.31 49.74
N ILE A 376 44.02 -1.47 49.05
CA ILE A 376 45.00 -2.48 49.43
C ILE A 376 46.43 -2.12 48.99
N GLY A 377 46.54 -1.28 47.95
CA GLY A 377 47.79 -0.83 47.36
C GLY A 377 48.45 -1.92 46.52
N SER A 378 49.04 -2.94 47.16
CA SER A 378 49.63 -4.12 46.49
C SER A 378 49.04 -5.38 47.12
N GLY A 379 48.42 -6.26 46.30
CA GLY A 379 47.78 -7.44 46.82
C GLY A 379 46.72 -8.00 45.85
N VAL A 380 45.94 -8.98 46.30
CA VAL A 380 44.91 -9.67 45.52
C VAL A 380 43.50 -9.27 46.02
N VAL A 381 42.63 -8.89 45.11
CA VAL A 381 41.24 -8.60 45.39
C VAL A 381 40.35 -9.60 44.66
N VAL A 382 39.53 -10.34 45.40
CA VAL A 382 38.52 -11.28 44.88
C VAL A 382 37.15 -10.84 45.35
N ILE A 383 36.29 -10.51 44.38
CA ILE A 383 34.90 -10.14 44.65
C ILE A 383 34.02 -11.13 43.94
N VAL A 384 33.02 -11.64 44.63
CA VAL A 384 31.99 -12.54 44.10
C VAL A 384 30.63 -11.93 44.27
N SER A 385 29.85 -11.92 43.21
CA SER A 385 28.43 -11.53 43.24
C SER A 385 27.55 -12.63 42.67
N ALA A 386 26.38 -12.82 43.28
CA ALA A 386 25.36 -13.70 42.79
C ALA A 386 24.10 -12.88 42.49
N GLN A 387 23.66 -12.86 41.22
CA GLN A 387 22.44 -12.24 40.79
C GLN A 387 21.54 -13.28 40.12
N GLY A 388 20.49 -13.73 40.82
CA GLY A 388 19.65 -14.83 40.37
C GLY A 388 20.46 -16.12 40.19
N CYS A 389 20.46 -16.70 38.98
CA CYS A 389 21.21 -17.92 38.65
C CYS A 389 22.64 -17.64 38.08
N LEU A 390 23.08 -16.39 38.03
CA LEU A 390 24.37 -16.02 37.50
C LEU A 390 25.35 -15.67 38.61
N LEU A 391 26.57 -16.24 38.56
CA LEU A 391 27.70 -15.96 39.45
C LEU A 391 28.75 -15.15 38.68
N TYR A 392 29.07 -13.96 39.16
CA TYR A 392 30.10 -13.10 38.61
C TYR A 392 31.33 -13.09 39.53
N THR A 393 32.51 -13.25 38.92
CA THR A 393 33.77 -13.12 39.64
C THR A 393 34.63 -12.09 38.93
N SER A 394 35.30 -11.22 39.69
CA SER A 394 36.33 -10.33 39.17
C SER A 394 37.60 -10.54 39.95
N ASP A 395 38.69 -10.78 39.22
CA ASP A 395 40.06 -10.94 39.74
C ASP A 395 40.90 -9.79 39.19
N ALA A 396 41.61 -9.10 40.06
CA ALA A 396 42.57 -8.05 39.72
C ALA A 396 43.95 -8.47 40.21
N ALA A 397 44.66 -9.31 39.42
CA ALA A 397 46.07 -9.60 39.66
C ALA A 397 46.89 -8.61 38.83
N ASP A 398 47.80 -7.87 39.49
CA ASP A 398 48.86 -7.18 38.76
C ASP A 398 49.93 -8.20 38.39
N GLU A 399 50.27 -8.29 37.11
CA GLU A 399 51.46 -9.03 36.68
C GLU A 399 52.70 -8.38 37.33
N LEU A 400 53.49 -9.25 37.97
CA LEU A 400 54.84 -8.92 38.49
C LEU A 400 55.81 -8.84 37.35
#